data_8b4698daa23e40c688dd45fdf66382cf
#
_entry.id   8b4698daa23e40c688dd45fdf66382cf
#
_cell.length_a   1.000
_cell.length_b   1.000
_cell.length_c   1.000
_cell.angle_alpha   90.00
_cell.angle_beta   90.00
_cell.angle_gamma   90.00
#
_symmetry.space_group_name_H-M   'P 1'
#
loop_
_entity.id
_entity.type
_entity.pdbx_description
1 polymer ?
#
loop_
_entity_poly.entity_id
_entity_poly.type
_entity_poly.pdbx_seq_one_letter_code
_entity_poly.pdbx_strand_id
1 'polypeptide(L)'
;MKFIVLWNGLPTAEGSVIERFMKTGGQVPDGVKLLGRWHAIGGLRGVAIVEADDTRAIAALALGWGDLLTMDISPALTDEDLGAALGKHMAAGNK
;
A
#
# COMPACT_ATOMS: atom_id res chain seq x y z
N MET A 1 2.70 1.16 -12.17
CA MET A 1 2.72 2.25 -11.19
C MET A 1 2.77 1.65 -9.79
N LYS A 2 3.62 2.17 -8.94
CA LYS A 2 3.79 1.64 -7.57
C LYS A 2 3.03 2.48 -6.57
N PHE A 3 2.60 1.84 -5.48
CA PHE A 3 1.87 2.50 -4.40
C PHE A 3 2.39 2.02 -3.06
N ILE A 4 2.46 2.94 -2.11
CA ILE A 4 2.69 2.63 -0.70
C ILE A 4 1.32 2.49 -0.04
N VAL A 5 1.12 1.37 0.64
CA VAL A 5 -0.11 1.09 1.38
C VAL A 5 0.25 1.03 2.85
N LEU A 6 -0.32 1.94 3.63
CA LEU A 6 -0.20 1.94 5.08
C LEU A 6 -1.56 1.56 5.66
N TRP A 7 -1.60 0.73 6.68
CA TRP A 7 -2.87 0.38 7.32
C TRP A 7 -2.78 0.36 8.83
N ASN A 8 -3.93 0.61 9.44
CA ASN A 8 -4.17 0.48 10.85
C ASN A 8 -5.46 -0.30 11.07
N GLY A 9 -5.44 -1.25 11.99
CA GLY A 9 -6.65 -1.96 12.39
C GLY A 9 -7.56 -1.07 13.21
N LEU A 10 -8.87 -1.19 12.99
CA LEU A 10 -9.86 -0.56 13.85
C LEU A 10 -9.80 -1.19 15.24
N PRO A 11 -10.07 -0.42 16.33
CA PRO A 11 -9.86 -0.92 17.70
C PRO A 11 -10.58 -2.22 18.06
N THR A 12 -11.72 -2.50 17.41
CA THR A 12 -12.53 -3.68 17.70
C THR A 12 -12.37 -4.78 16.66
N ALA A 13 -11.47 -4.64 15.70
CA ALA A 13 -11.39 -5.51 14.52
C ALA A 13 -10.30 -6.58 14.61
N GLU A 14 -9.51 -6.63 15.68
CA GLU A 14 -8.32 -7.48 15.76
C GLU A 14 -8.61 -8.94 15.40
N GLY A 15 -9.58 -9.55 16.05
CA GLY A 15 -9.92 -10.96 15.79
C GLY A 15 -10.39 -11.20 14.37
N SER A 16 -11.17 -10.27 13.82
CA SER A 16 -11.69 -10.38 12.45
C SER A 16 -10.59 -10.20 11.40
N VAL A 17 -9.64 -9.31 11.64
CA VAL A 17 -8.48 -9.12 10.75
C VAL A 17 -7.62 -10.37 10.72
N ILE A 18 -7.31 -10.92 11.88
CA ILE A 18 -6.51 -12.15 11.98
C ILE A 18 -7.20 -13.30 11.27
N GLU A 19 -8.48 -13.49 11.53
CA GLU A 19 -9.26 -14.54 10.87
C GLU A 19 -9.25 -14.43 9.36
N ARG A 20 -9.51 -13.22 8.82
CA ARG A 20 -9.50 -13.00 7.39
C ARG A 20 -8.13 -13.22 6.78
N PHE A 21 -7.08 -12.74 7.44
CA PHE A 21 -5.71 -12.94 6.98
C PHE A 21 -5.34 -14.43 6.94
N MET A 22 -5.70 -15.17 7.98
CA MET A 22 -5.44 -16.61 8.03
C MET A 22 -6.19 -17.37 6.95
N LYS A 23 -7.42 -16.97 6.65
CA LYS A 23 -8.24 -17.58 5.59
C LYS A 23 -7.73 -17.31 4.17
N THR A 24 -7.32 -16.07 3.91
CA THR A 24 -7.00 -15.62 2.55
C THR A 24 -5.51 -15.51 2.28
N GLY A 25 -4.66 -15.58 3.30
CA GLY A 25 -3.24 -15.31 3.19
C GLY A 25 -2.93 -13.84 2.89
N GLY A 26 -3.89 -12.94 3.10
CA GLY A 26 -3.73 -11.53 2.75
C GLY A 26 -3.65 -11.31 1.25
N GLN A 27 -4.40 -12.09 0.49
CA GLN A 27 -4.41 -12.06 -0.96
C GLN A 27 -4.81 -10.69 -1.49
N VAL A 28 -4.10 -10.21 -2.51
CA VAL A 28 -4.43 -8.95 -3.19
C VAL A 28 -5.38 -9.22 -4.35
N PRO A 29 -6.20 -8.23 -4.76
CA PRO A 29 -7.12 -8.41 -5.88
C PRO A 29 -6.39 -8.55 -7.22
N ASP A 30 -7.12 -9.01 -8.21
CA ASP A 30 -6.63 -9.08 -9.59
C ASP A 30 -6.15 -7.69 -10.05
N GLY A 31 -5.06 -7.66 -10.78
CA GLY A 31 -4.49 -6.40 -11.26
C GLY A 31 -3.56 -5.71 -10.29
N VAL A 32 -3.42 -6.25 -9.08
CA VAL A 32 -2.47 -5.75 -8.07
C VAL A 32 -1.38 -6.79 -7.86
N LYS A 33 -0.13 -6.35 -7.95
CA LYS A 33 1.03 -7.18 -7.65
C LYS A 33 1.61 -6.73 -6.31
N LEU A 34 1.69 -7.65 -5.36
CA LEU A 34 2.33 -7.39 -4.07
C LEU A 34 3.85 -7.52 -4.22
N LEU A 35 4.57 -6.44 -4.00
CA LEU A 35 6.03 -6.42 -4.09
C LEU A 35 6.68 -6.71 -2.73
N GLY A 36 6.03 -6.31 -1.65
CA GLY A 36 6.49 -6.59 -0.31
C GLY A 36 5.46 -6.16 0.72
N ARG A 37 5.47 -6.79 1.88
CA ARG A 37 4.55 -6.47 2.97
C ARG A 37 5.21 -6.77 4.30
N TRP A 38 5.08 -5.84 5.24
CA TRP A 38 5.65 -5.94 6.58
C TRP A 38 4.61 -5.56 7.61
N HIS A 39 4.61 -6.26 8.71
CA HIS A 39 3.66 -6.07 9.81
C HIS A 39 4.39 -5.53 11.04
N ALA A 40 3.82 -4.51 11.67
CA ALA A 40 4.37 -3.97 12.90
C ALA A 40 4.16 -4.98 14.05
N ILE A 41 5.17 -5.10 14.89
CA ILE A 41 5.05 -5.91 16.10
C ILE A 41 4.24 -5.12 17.13
N GLY A 42 3.22 -5.75 17.69
CA GLY A 42 2.43 -5.16 18.77
C GLY A 42 1.25 -4.33 18.33
N GLY A 43 0.74 -4.52 17.12
CA GLY A 43 -0.45 -3.83 16.65
C GLY A 43 -0.89 -4.28 15.28
N LEU A 44 -2.13 -3.92 14.91
CA LEU A 44 -2.68 -4.21 13.59
C LEU A 44 -2.34 -3.10 12.62
N ARG A 45 -1.08 -2.90 12.37
CA ARG A 45 -0.63 -1.90 11.40
C ARG A 45 0.53 -2.46 10.60
N GLY A 46 0.71 -1.92 9.42
CA GLY A 46 1.80 -2.38 8.58
C GLY A 46 1.92 -1.54 7.33
N VAL A 47 2.79 -1.99 6.46
CA VAL A 47 3.10 -1.33 5.20
C VAL A 47 3.23 -2.37 4.10
N ALA A 48 2.77 -2.03 2.92
CA ALA A 48 3.00 -2.84 1.72
C ALA A 48 3.39 -1.93 0.56
N ILE A 49 4.16 -2.50 -0.36
CA ILE A 49 4.41 -1.89 -1.65
C ILE A 49 3.71 -2.76 -2.68
N VAL A 50 2.87 -2.15 -3.47
CA VAL A 50 2.13 -2.84 -4.52
C VAL A 50 2.33 -2.14 -5.86
N GLU A 51 2.06 -2.87 -6.92
CA GLU A 51 2.12 -2.36 -8.29
C GLU A 51 0.81 -2.64 -9.00
N ALA A 52 0.30 -1.65 -9.71
CA ALA A 52 -0.91 -1.78 -10.52
C ALA A 52 -0.89 -0.76 -11.65
N ASP A 53 -1.50 -1.10 -12.77
CA ASP A 53 -1.64 -0.20 -13.92
C ASP A 53 -2.97 0.56 -13.88
N ASP A 54 -3.93 0.06 -13.10
CA ASP A 54 -5.29 0.59 -13.05
C ASP A 54 -5.65 0.96 -11.61
N THR A 55 -6.01 2.21 -11.39
CA THR A 55 -6.39 2.69 -10.05
C THR A 55 -7.64 2.00 -9.52
N ARG A 56 -8.48 1.43 -10.38
CA ARG A 56 -9.64 0.66 -9.96
C ARG A 56 -9.24 -0.60 -9.20
N ALA A 57 -8.11 -1.22 -9.56
CA ALA A 57 -7.57 -2.36 -8.83
C ALA A 57 -7.10 -1.95 -7.43
N ILE A 58 -6.53 -0.76 -7.30
CA ILE A 58 -6.13 -0.21 -6.00
C ILE A 58 -7.35 0.12 -5.14
N ALA A 59 -8.41 0.65 -5.75
CA ALA A 59 -9.68 0.87 -5.05
C ALA A 59 -10.26 -0.44 -4.53
N ALA A 60 -10.18 -1.51 -5.32
CA ALA A 60 -10.63 -2.84 -4.90
C ALA A 60 -9.86 -3.36 -3.69
N LEU A 61 -8.55 -3.10 -3.66
CA LEU A 61 -7.72 -3.43 -2.49
C LEU A 61 -8.20 -2.71 -1.24
N ALA A 62 -8.42 -1.41 -1.33
CA ALA A 62 -8.88 -0.60 -0.21
C ALA A 62 -10.27 -1.03 0.27
N LEU A 63 -11.19 -1.27 -0.66
CA LEU A 63 -12.56 -1.69 -0.34
C LEU A 63 -12.60 -3.09 0.27
N GLY A 64 -11.71 -3.97 -0.13
CA GLY A 64 -11.65 -5.35 0.38
C GLY A 64 -11.29 -5.44 1.86
N TRP A 65 -10.66 -4.42 2.43
CA TRP A 65 -10.24 -4.37 3.83
C TRP A 65 -10.83 -3.19 4.60
N GLY A 66 -11.56 -2.30 3.93
CA GLY A 66 -12.03 -1.05 4.52
C GLY A 66 -13.01 -1.19 5.66
N ASP A 67 -13.64 -2.34 5.81
CA ASP A 67 -14.50 -2.66 6.95
C ASP A 67 -13.73 -2.91 8.25
N LEU A 68 -12.46 -3.33 8.15
CA LEU A 68 -11.63 -3.72 9.29
C LEU A 68 -10.40 -2.86 9.48
N LEU A 69 -9.90 -2.25 8.42
CA LEU A 69 -8.66 -1.48 8.42
C LEU A 69 -8.89 -0.08 7.88
N THR A 70 -8.20 0.88 8.46
CA THR A 70 -8.02 2.19 7.84
C THR A 70 -6.79 2.09 6.94
N MET A 71 -6.94 2.42 5.67
CA MET A 71 -5.86 2.35 4.69
C MET A 71 -5.51 3.73 4.17
N ASP A 72 -4.22 4.02 4.10
CA ASP A 72 -3.66 5.21 3.48
C ASP A 72 -2.80 4.74 2.30
N ILE A 73 -3.24 5.04 1.10
CA ILE A 73 -2.60 4.56 -0.13
C ILE A 73 -2.13 5.75 -0.96
N SER A 74 -0.86 5.75 -1.32
CA SER A 74 -0.25 6.85 -2.07
C SER A 74 0.58 6.31 -3.23
N PRO A 75 0.59 6.99 -4.38
CA PRO A 75 1.56 6.70 -5.42
C PRO A 75 2.97 6.83 -4.89
N ALA A 76 3.87 6.00 -5.38
CA ALA A 76 5.24 5.92 -4.91
C ALA A 76 6.23 5.97 -6.06
N LEU A 77 7.41 6.49 -5.78
CA LEU A 77 8.54 6.49 -6.70
C LEU A 77 9.64 5.59 -6.15
N THR A 78 10.38 4.95 -7.04
CA THR A 78 11.65 4.33 -6.70
C THR A 78 12.72 5.40 -6.52
N ASP A 79 13.86 5.05 -5.93
CA ASP A 79 15.00 5.95 -5.84
C ASP A 79 15.44 6.42 -7.23
N GLU A 80 15.41 5.54 -8.20
CA GLU A 80 15.74 5.87 -9.59
C GLU A 80 14.81 6.93 -10.18
N ASP A 81 13.50 6.73 -10.03
CA ASP A 81 12.51 7.68 -10.55
C ASP A 81 12.56 9.00 -9.81
N LEU A 82 12.75 8.97 -8.50
CA LEU A 82 12.93 10.18 -7.70
C LEU A 82 14.19 10.92 -8.13
N GLY A 83 15.28 10.19 -8.34
CA GLY A 83 16.55 10.78 -8.80
C GLY A 83 16.40 11.52 -10.13
N ALA A 84 15.65 10.94 -11.07
CA ALA A 84 15.37 11.58 -12.36
C ALA A 84 14.55 12.87 -12.19
N ALA A 85 13.53 12.85 -11.33
CA ALA A 85 12.71 14.02 -11.04
C ALA A 85 13.52 15.13 -10.35
N LEU A 86 14.36 14.74 -9.39
CA LEU A 86 15.24 15.68 -8.69
C LEU A 86 16.25 16.31 -9.63
N GLY A 87 16.81 15.55 -10.56
CA GLY A 87 17.73 16.07 -11.57
C GLY A 87 17.10 17.14 -12.43
N LYS A 88 15.88 16.90 -12.89
CA LYS A 88 15.10 17.91 -13.64
C LYS A 88 14.78 19.15 -12.80
N HIS A 89 14.40 18.97 -11.56
CA HIS A 89 14.08 20.05 -10.65
C HIS A 89 15.31 20.94 -10.41
N MET A 90 16.46 20.33 -10.14
CA MET A 90 17.70 21.05 -9.91
C MET A 90 18.15 21.83 -11.15
N ALA A 91 18.02 21.24 -12.34
CA ALA A 91 18.35 21.92 -13.59
C ALA A 91 17.46 23.13 -13.83
N ALA A 92 16.15 23.00 -13.55
CA ALA A 92 15.21 24.12 -13.68
C ALA A 92 15.46 25.21 -12.64
N GLY A 93 15.81 24.84 -11.41
CA GLY A 93 16.07 25.78 -10.34
C GLY A 93 17.36 26.61 -10.51
N ASN A 94 18.25 26.16 -11.37
CA ASN A 94 19.53 26.85 -11.64
C ASN A 94 19.44 27.88 -12.80
N LYS A 95 18.29 28.12 -13.31
CA LYS A 95 18.09 29.11 -14.38
C LYS A 95 17.98 30.53 -13.86
#